data_9fb9275ddec532bbee6be3f07a6b9b3c
#
_entry.id   9fb9275ddec532bbee6be3f07a6b9b3c
#
_cell.length_a   1.000
_cell.length_b   1.000
_cell.length_c   1.000
_cell.angle_alpha   90.00
_cell.angle_beta   90.00
_cell.angle_gamma   90.00
#
_symmetry.space_group_name_H-M   'P 1'
#
loop_
_entity.id
_entity.type
_entity.pdbx_description
1 polymer ?
#
loop_
_entity_poly.entity_id
_entity_poly.type
_entity_poly.pdbx_seq_one_letter_code
_entity_poly.pdbx_strand_id
1 'polypeptide(L)'
;MGQKVNPHGLRVGVIKDWDSRWYAEADFADSLVEDYDIRKFLKNRLKNSGVSKIEIERASDRVKVIIYTAKPGVVIGKGGSEIEKLKAEVQKMTSKKLFVDIKEIKRPDRDAQLVAESIAQQLENRVSFRRAMKSTMGRTMKAGVKGIKTAVAGRLGGADMARTEFYSEGTIPLQTLRADIDYGFAEADTTYGKIGVKVWIYKGEVLPTKGNKEGSDK
;
A
#
# COMPACT_ATOMS: atom_id res chain seq x y z
N MET A 1 -5.65 15.41 22.03
CA MET A 1 -6.23 14.71 20.87
C MET A 1 -5.72 13.26 20.86
N GLY A 2 -6.60 12.28 20.71
CA GLY A 2 -6.21 10.87 20.77
C GLY A 2 -5.40 10.41 19.56
N GLN A 3 -4.73 9.26 19.70
CA GLN A 3 -4.00 8.57 18.64
C GLN A 3 -4.94 8.18 17.50
N LYS A 4 -4.50 8.35 16.25
CA LYS A 4 -5.27 7.92 15.06
C LYS A 4 -4.95 6.47 14.73
N VAL A 5 -5.99 5.67 14.58
CA VAL A 5 -5.88 4.26 14.15
C VAL A 5 -5.67 4.19 12.64
N ASN A 6 -4.99 3.12 12.17
CA ASN A 6 -4.87 2.85 10.74
C ASN A 6 -6.27 2.63 10.13
N PRO A 7 -6.66 3.39 9.09
CA PRO A 7 -7.99 3.28 8.47
C PRO A 7 -8.29 1.91 7.88
N HIS A 8 -7.26 1.19 7.40
CA HIS A 8 -7.42 -0.17 6.89
C HIS A 8 -7.79 -1.13 8.01
N GLY A 9 -7.03 -1.12 9.12
CA GLY A 9 -7.30 -2.01 10.28
C GLY A 9 -8.67 -1.76 10.90
N LEU A 10 -9.14 -0.50 10.95
CA LEU A 10 -10.47 -0.17 11.46
C LEU A 10 -11.61 -0.78 10.60
N ARG A 11 -11.36 -1.08 9.31
CA ARG A 11 -12.34 -1.55 8.32
C ARG A 11 -12.21 -3.02 7.96
N VAL A 12 -11.24 -3.72 8.55
CA VAL A 12 -11.09 -5.17 8.37
C VAL A 12 -12.34 -5.88 8.93
N GLY A 13 -12.88 -6.82 8.15
CA GLY A 13 -14.11 -7.52 8.47
C GLY A 13 -15.41 -6.75 8.18
N VAL A 14 -15.33 -5.46 7.79
CA VAL A 14 -16.50 -4.66 7.37
C VAL A 14 -16.50 -4.45 5.85
N ILE A 15 -15.48 -3.78 5.30
CA ILE A 15 -15.34 -3.51 3.87
C ILE A 15 -13.96 -3.87 3.31
N LYS A 16 -13.00 -4.15 4.17
CA LYS A 16 -11.63 -4.56 3.81
C LYS A 16 -11.37 -5.97 4.31
N ASP A 17 -10.47 -6.65 3.61
CA ASP A 17 -9.99 -7.97 3.97
C ASP A 17 -8.50 -7.92 4.34
N TRP A 18 -7.99 -9.01 4.88
CA TRP A 18 -6.59 -9.17 5.24
C TRP A 18 -5.69 -9.27 4.00
N ASP A 19 -4.45 -8.78 4.11
CA ASP A 19 -3.45 -8.94 3.06
C ASP A 19 -2.84 -10.36 3.05
N SER A 20 -2.91 -11.07 4.18
CA SER A 20 -2.60 -12.50 4.27
C SER A 20 -3.89 -13.29 4.52
N ARG A 21 -4.18 -14.24 3.64
CA ARG A 21 -5.40 -15.07 3.69
C ARG A 21 -5.00 -16.52 3.88
N TRP A 22 -4.90 -16.93 5.13
CA TRP A 22 -4.62 -18.30 5.50
C TRP A 22 -4.96 -18.53 6.98
N TYR A 23 -5.09 -19.80 7.34
CA TYR A 23 -5.30 -20.25 8.71
C TYR A 23 -4.21 -21.28 9.06
N ALA A 24 -3.64 -21.19 10.24
CA ALA A 24 -2.69 -22.14 10.80
C ALA A 24 -2.83 -22.18 12.32
N GLU A 25 -2.63 -23.34 12.92
CA GLU A 25 -2.64 -23.53 14.39
C GLU A 25 -1.20 -23.65 14.91
N ALA A 26 -0.47 -24.70 14.52
CA ALA A 26 0.85 -24.97 15.03
C ALA A 26 1.94 -24.06 14.38
N ASP A 27 1.87 -23.88 13.05
CA ASP A 27 2.90 -23.19 12.25
C ASP A 27 2.60 -21.69 12.04
N PHE A 28 1.77 -21.10 12.92
CA PHE A 28 1.34 -19.70 12.74
C PHE A 28 2.51 -18.73 12.79
N ALA A 29 3.39 -18.86 13.79
CA ALA A 29 4.52 -17.94 13.99
C ALA A 29 5.50 -17.99 12.81
N ASP A 30 5.88 -19.19 12.36
CA ASP A 30 6.83 -19.37 11.27
C ASP A 30 6.25 -18.86 9.94
N SER A 31 4.99 -19.16 9.67
CA SER A 31 4.29 -18.66 8.49
C SER A 31 4.17 -17.14 8.46
N LEU A 32 3.96 -16.50 9.62
CA LEU A 32 3.88 -15.03 9.72
C LEU A 32 5.23 -14.36 9.47
N VAL A 33 6.31 -14.91 10.03
CA VAL A 33 7.68 -14.41 9.81
C VAL A 33 8.05 -14.55 8.34
N GLU A 34 7.79 -15.72 7.74
CA GLU A 34 8.03 -15.97 6.33
C GLU A 34 7.27 -14.99 5.42
N ASP A 35 5.99 -14.71 5.70
CA ASP A 35 5.20 -13.71 4.97
C ASP A 35 5.79 -12.30 5.07
N TYR A 36 6.27 -11.93 6.25
CA TYR A 36 6.91 -10.63 6.46
C TYR A 36 8.19 -10.50 5.64
N ASP A 37 9.04 -11.53 5.66
CA ASP A 37 10.30 -11.54 4.94
C ASP A 37 10.09 -11.53 3.43
N ILE A 38 9.12 -12.30 2.91
CA ILE A 38 8.72 -12.28 1.50
C ILE A 38 8.26 -10.88 1.09
N ARG A 39 7.38 -10.23 1.87
CA ARG A 39 6.92 -8.87 1.55
C ARG A 39 8.05 -7.86 1.55
N LYS A 40 8.92 -7.91 2.56
CA LYS A 40 10.08 -7.02 2.68
C LYS A 40 11.04 -7.18 1.51
N PHE A 41 11.36 -8.43 1.15
CA PHE A 41 12.20 -8.76 0.01
C PHE A 41 11.61 -8.24 -1.30
N LEU A 42 10.35 -8.57 -1.58
CA LEU A 42 9.67 -8.16 -2.81
C LEU A 42 9.56 -6.63 -2.92
N LYS A 43 9.23 -5.94 -1.83
CA LYS A 43 9.14 -4.47 -1.83
C LYS A 43 10.48 -3.81 -2.12
N ASN A 44 11.56 -4.34 -1.57
CA ASN A 44 12.92 -3.85 -1.83
C ASN A 44 13.36 -4.13 -3.28
N ARG A 45 13.12 -5.33 -3.78
CA ARG A 45 13.51 -5.75 -5.14
C ARG A 45 12.74 -4.99 -6.21
N LEU A 46 11.46 -4.70 -5.96
CA LEU A 46 10.54 -4.06 -6.89
C LEU A 46 10.30 -2.57 -6.61
N LYS A 47 11.22 -1.90 -5.92
CA LYS A 47 11.09 -0.49 -5.53
C LYS A 47 10.72 0.45 -6.71
N ASN A 48 11.26 0.20 -7.91
CA ASN A 48 11.03 1.02 -9.09
C ASN A 48 9.76 0.63 -9.91
N SER A 49 9.11 -0.46 -9.53
CA SER A 49 7.97 -1.01 -10.28
C SER A 49 6.63 -0.45 -9.81
N GLY A 50 6.61 0.36 -8.73
CA GLY A 50 5.38 0.92 -8.18
C GLY A 50 4.45 -0.17 -7.63
N VAL A 51 4.91 -0.92 -6.65
CA VAL A 51 4.13 -1.95 -5.97
C VAL A 51 3.29 -1.32 -4.88
N SER A 52 1.95 -1.42 -4.98
CA SER A 52 1.01 -0.92 -3.99
C SER A 52 0.89 -1.86 -2.81
N LYS A 53 0.43 -3.09 -3.05
CA LYS A 53 0.27 -4.10 -2.00
C LYS A 53 0.67 -5.49 -2.50
N ILE A 54 0.96 -6.37 -1.55
CA ILE A 54 1.30 -7.76 -1.77
C ILE A 54 0.36 -8.60 -0.91
N GLU A 55 -0.51 -9.37 -1.55
CA GLU A 55 -1.39 -10.33 -0.89
C GLU A 55 -0.75 -11.71 -0.92
N ILE A 56 -0.89 -12.47 0.18
CA ILE A 56 -0.35 -13.83 0.29
C ILE A 56 -1.49 -14.77 0.68
N GLU A 57 -1.70 -15.79 -0.13
CA GLU A 57 -2.65 -16.87 0.11
C GLU A 57 -1.85 -18.16 0.34
N ARG A 58 -2.09 -18.83 1.47
CA ARG A 58 -1.44 -20.10 1.78
C ARG A 58 -2.46 -21.23 1.79
N ALA A 59 -2.10 -22.32 1.14
CA ALA A 59 -2.74 -23.61 1.28
C ALA A 59 -1.72 -24.58 1.87
N SER A 60 -2.12 -25.85 2.15
CA SER A 60 -1.23 -26.83 2.78
C SER A 60 0.15 -26.93 2.12
N ASP A 61 0.20 -27.04 0.78
CA ASP A 61 1.44 -27.32 0.03
C ASP A 61 1.89 -26.19 -0.89
N ARG A 62 1.14 -25.07 -0.91
CA ARG A 62 1.41 -23.98 -1.84
C ARG A 62 1.26 -22.61 -1.20
N VAL A 63 2.10 -21.68 -1.65
CA VAL A 63 2.02 -20.27 -1.32
C VAL A 63 1.77 -19.51 -2.61
N LYS A 64 0.70 -18.72 -2.66
CA LYS A 64 0.39 -17.86 -3.78
C LYS A 64 0.62 -16.40 -3.35
N VAL A 65 1.52 -15.72 -4.05
CA VAL A 65 1.84 -14.31 -3.84
C VAL A 65 1.22 -13.49 -4.97
N ILE A 66 0.36 -12.55 -4.63
CA ILE A 66 -0.31 -11.67 -5.59
C ILE A 66 0.28 -10.27 -5.43
N ILE A 67 0.94 -9.78 -6.48
CA ILE A 67 1.61 -8.49 -6.50
C ILE A 67 0.76 -7.48 -7.27
N TYR A 68 0.31 -6.43 -6.59
CA TYR A 68 -0.40 -5.32 -7.23
C TYR A 68 0.59 -4.23 -7.62
N THR A 69 0.73 -3.97 -8.91
CA THR A 69 1.72 -3.02 -9.44
C THR A 69 1.12 -2.08 -10.48
N ALA A 70 1.65 -0.86 -10.55
CA ALA A 70 1.31 0.10 -11.60
C ALA A 70 2.06 -0.18 -12.93
N LYS A 71 3.18 -0.93 -12.88
CA LYS A 71 4.04 -1.20 -14.05
C LYS A 71 4.30 -2.70 -14.18
N PRO A 72 3.30 -3.50 -14.59
CA PRO A 72 3.44 -4.95 -14.68
C PRO A 72 4.56 -5.38 -15.65
N GLY A 73 4.77 -4.64 -16.74
CA GLY A 73 5.81 -4.96 -17.71
C GLY A 73 7.23 -4.95 -17.14
N VAL A 74 7.50 -4.10 -16.13
CA VAL A 74 8.81 -4.04 -15.45
C VAL A 74 9.01 -5.28 -14.55
N VAL A 75 7.94 -5.75 -13.92
CA VAL A 75 7.99 -6.94 -13.03
C VAL A 75 8.11 -8.23 -13.84
N ILE A 76 7.40 -8.32 -14.97
CA ILE A 76 7.43 -9.50 -15.84
C ILE A 76 8.77 -9.57 -16.59
N GLY A 77 9.27 -8.42 -17.06
CA GLY A 77 10.48 -8.35 -17.89
C GLY A 77 10.29 -8.87 -19.31
N LYS A 78 11.36 -8.82 -20.09
CA LYS A 78 11.35 -9.31 -21.47
C LYS A 78 11.17 -10.84 -21.50
N GLY A 79 10.08 -11.31 -22.12
CA GLY A 79 9.79 -12.73 -22.23
C GLY A 79 9.58 -13.45 -20.90
N GLY A 80 9.27 -12.75 -19.81
CA GLY A 80 9.06 -13.36 -18.50
C GLY A 80 10.33 -13.67 -17.69
N SER A 81 11.50 -13.25 -18.16
CA SER A 81 12.79 -13.57 -17.51
C SER A 81 12.93 -13.04 -16.09
N GLU A 82 12.39 -11.83 -15.82
CA GLU A 82 12.53 -11.21 -14.49
C GLU A 82 11.59 -11.86 -13.46
N ILE A 83 10.38 -12.25 -13.86
CA ILE A 83 9.46 -12.95 -12.96
C ILE A 83 9.96 -14.36 -12.60
N GLU A 84 10.63 -15.06 -13.52
CA GLU A 84 11.21 -16.38 -13.26
C GLU A 84 12.38 -16.28 -12.28
N LYS A 85 13.26 -15.27 -12.42
CA LYS A 85 14.33 -15.00 -11.45
C LYS A 85 13.77 -14.66 -10.08
N LEU A 86 12.78 -13.76 -10.04
CA LEU A 86 12.12 -13.37 -8.80
C LEU A 86 11.46 -14.57 -8.11
N LYS A 87 10.78 -15.44 -8.88
CA LYS A 87 10.19 -16.67 -8.36
C LYS A 87 11.26 -17.60 -7.79
N ALA A 88 12.39 -17.76 -8.47
CA ALA A 88 13.49 -18.60 -8.00
C ALA A 88 14.14 -18.04 -6.71
N GLU A 89 14.26 -16.71 -6.58
CA GLU A 89 14.77 -16.05 -5.39
C GLU A 89 13.83 -16.23 -4.19
N VAL A 90 12.52 -15.99 -4.38
CA VAL A 90 11.50 -16.17 -3.32
C VAL A 90 11.30 -17.63 -2.96
N GLN A 91 11.42 -18.57 -3.93
CA GLN A 91 11.33 -20.01 -3.66
C GLN A 91 12.40 -20.50 -2.69
N LYS A 92 13.56 -19.82 -2.60
CA LYS A 92 14.61 -20.15 -1.62
C LYS A 92 14.24 -19.77 -0.19
N MET A 93 13.27 -18.88 -0.01
CA MET A 93 12.81 -18.41 1.29
C MET A 93 11.68 -19.27 1.86
N THR A 94 11.02 -20.06 1.01
CA THR A 94 9.88 -20.91 1.43
C THR A 94 10.12 -22.37 1.04
N SER A 95 9.70 -23.28 1.92
CA SER A 95 9.73 -24.73 1.67
C SER A 95 8.57 -25.20 0.79
N LYS A 96 7.49 -24.41 0.69
CA LYS A 96 6.28 -24.73 -0.05
C LYS A 96 6.39 -24.27 -1.52
N LYS A 97 5.58 -24.86 -2.40
CA LYS A 97 5.56 -24.50 -3.83
C LYS A 97 5.00 -23.09 -4.03
N LEU A 98 5.80 -22.21 -4.65
CA LEU A 98 5.46 -20.81 -4.86
C LEU A 98 4.75 -20.59 -6.20
N PHE A 99 3.67 -19.79 -6.15
CA PHE A 99 3.00 -19.23 -7.32
C PHE A 99 3.01 -17.70 -7.20
N VAL A 100 3.41 -17.02 -8.26
CA VAL A 100 3.41 -15.55 -8.33
C VAL A 100 2.40 -15.11 -9.36
N ASP A 101 1.48 -14.25 -8.95
CA ASP A 101 0.46 -13.64 -9.79
C ASP A 101 0.65 -12.11 -9.80
N ILE A 102 0.50 -11.46 -10.94
CA ILE A 102 0.68 -10.01 -11.07
C ILE A 102 -0.65 -9.40 -11.47
N LYS A 103 -1.12 -8.44 -10.67
CA LYS A 103 -2.32 -7.66 -10.95
C LYS A 103 -1.97 -6.21 -11.24
N GLU A 104 -2.44 -5.70 -12.37
CA GLU A 104 -2.23 -4.33 -12.78
C GLU A 104 -3.16 -3.36 -12.06
N ILE A 105 -2.60 -2.24 -11.61
CA ILE A 105 -3.34 -1.09 -11.10
C ILE A 105 -3.51 -0.08 -12.23
N LYS A 106 -4.71 -0.06 -12.85
CA LYS A 106 -5.03 0.80 -13.99
C LYS A 106 -4.96 2.31 -13.68
N ARG A 107 -5.18 2.71 -12.43
CA ARG A 107 -5.21 4.13 -12.00
C ARG A 107 -4.34 4.32 -10.76
N PRO A 108 -3.02 4.49 -10.92
CA PRO A 108 -2.08 4.61 -9.80
C PRO A 108 -2.33 5.85 -8.93
N ASP A 109 -2.84 6.94 -9.50
CA ASP A 109 -3.17 8.16 -8.75
C ASP A 109 -4.39 8.00 -7.80
N ARG A 110 -5.10 6.87 -7.84
CA ARG A 110 -6.18 6.52 -6.89
C ARG A 110 -5.72 5.57 -5.78
N ASP A 111 -4.47 5.19 -5.79
CA ASP A 111 -3.88 4.27 -4.81
C ASP A 111 -3.05 5.07 -3.81
N ALA A 112 -3.38 4.96 -2.52
CA ALA A 112 -2.77 5.78 -1.49
C ALA A 112 -1.28 5.48 -1.29
N GLN A 113 -0.87 4.22 -1.44
CA GLN A 113 0.52 3.81 -1.28
C GLN A 113 1.39 4.37 -2.41
N LEU A 114 0.93 4.27 -3.65
CA LEU A 114 1.66 4.78 -4.82
C LEU A 114 1.75 6.32 -4.80
N VAL A 115 0.69 6.98 -4.35
CA VAL A 115 0.69 8.43 -4.16
C VAL A 115 1.68 8.84 -3.06
N ALA A 116 1.75 8.11 -1.93
CA ALA A 116 2.71 8.37 -0.87
C ALA A 116 4.16 8.19 -1.35
N GLU A 117 4.44 7.11 -2.07
CA GLU A 117 5.75 6.85 -2.67
C GLU A 117 6.15 7.90 -3.71
N SER A 118 5.19 8.39 -4.51
CA SER A 118 5.42 9.49 -5.46
C SER A 118 5.79 10.80 -4.76
N ILE A 119 5.17 11.10 -3.62
CA ILE A 119 5.54 12.28 -2.81
C ILE A 119 6.93 12.09 -2.21
N ALA A 120 7.22 10.92 -1.64
CA ALA A 120 8.52 10.60 -1.06
C ALA A 120 9.65 10.74 -2.08
N GLN A 121 9.47 10.20 -3.28
CA GLN A 121 10.44 10.32 -4.38
C GLN A 121 10.67 11.77 -4.82
N GLN A 122 9.61 12.60 -4.85
CA GLN A 122 9.76 14.03 -5.15
C GLN A 122 10.55 14.76 -4.06
N LEU A 123 10.37 14.40 -2.79
CA LEU A 123 11.14 14.97 -1.67
C LEU A 123 12.62 14.57 -1.72
N GLU A 124 12.93 13.32 -2.05
CA GLU A 124 14.30 12.83 -2.30
C GLU A 124 14.97 13.61 -3.45
N ASN A 125 14.21 13.94 -4.49
CA ASN A 125 14.64 14.76 -5.62
C ASN A 125 14.67 16.28 -5.30
N ARG A 126 14.62 16.67 -4.02
CA ARG A 126 14.70 18.06 -3.54
C ARG A 126 13.60 18.99 -4.05
N VAL A 127 12.45 18.44 -4.44
CA VAL A 127 11.28 19.25 -4.77
C VAL A 127 10.70 19.83 -3.47
N SER A 128 10.26 21.09 -3.50
CA SER A 128 9.59 21.70 -2.34
C SER A 128 8.40 20.87 -1.89
N PHE A 129 8.33 20.55 -0.60
CA PHE A 129 7.27 19.70 -0.03
C PHE A 129 5.86 20.23 -0.32
N ARG A 130 5.68 21.59 -0.32
CA ARG A 130 4.39 22.21 -0.67
C ARG A 130 3.98 21.92 -2.10
N ARG A 131 4.92 22.01 -3.03
CA ARG A 131 4.68 21.73 -4.46
C ARG A 131 4.41 20.24 -4.67
N ALA A 132 5.21 19.37 -4.06
CA ALA A 132 5.02 17.91 -4.15
C ALA A 132 3.64 17.48 -3.66
N MET A 133 3.20 17.95 -2.49
CA MET A 133 1.89 17.64 -1.93
C MET A 133 0.75 18.17 -2.81
N LYS A 134 0.75 19.47 -3.16
CA LYS A 134 -0.33 20.09 -3.95
C LYS A 134 -0.45 19.49 -5.35
N SER A 135 0.68 19.27 -6.04
CA SER A 135 0.69 18.66 -7.38
C SER A 135 0.10 17.25 -7.36
N THR A 136 0.48 16.45 -6.36
CA THR A 136 0.00 15.08 -6.23
C THR A 136 -1.48 15.03 -5.87
N MET A 137 -1.93 15.89 -4.94
CA MET A 137 -3.34 16.04 -4.58
C MET A 137 -4.19 16.40 -5.80
N GLY A 138 -3.77 17.38 -6.58
CA GLY A 138 -4.47 17.79 -7.80
C GLY A 138 -4.60 16.66 -8.83
N ARG A 139 -3.57 15.81 -9.00
CA ARG A 139 -3.65 14.60 -9.86
C ARG A 139 -4.65 13.59 -9.34
N THR A 140 -4.60 13.31 -8.04
CA THR A 140 -5.50 12.37 -7.39
C THR A 140 -6.97 12.84 -7.48
N MET A 141 -7.25 14.13 -7.26
CA MET A 141 -8.61 14.68 -7.42
C MET A 141 -9.10 14.57 -8.88
N LYS A 142 -8.24 14.85 -9.86
CA LYS A 142 -8.54 14.64 -11.29
C LYS A 142 -8.81 13.17 -11.64
N ALA A 143 -8.21 12.22 -10.92
CA ALA A 143 -8.49 10.80 -11.09
C ALA A 143 -9.89 10.36 -10.59
N GLY A 144 -10.68 11.28 -10.01
CA GLY A 144 -12.06 11.07 -9.62
C GLY A 144 -12.24 10.44 -8.23
N VAL A 145 -11.44 10.84 -7.26
CA VAL A 145 -11.65 10.51 -5.84
C VAL A 145 -12.51 11.60 -5.17
N LYS A 146 -13.18 11.26 -4.06
CA LYS A 146 -14.04 12.19 -3.33
C LYS A 146 -13.30 13.07 -2.33
N GLY A 147 -12.10 12.69 -1.97
CA GLY A 147 -11.24 13.48 -1.10
C GLY A 147 -9.88 12.85 -0.87
N ILE A 148 -8.90 13.70 -0.56
CA ILE A 148 -7.53 13.30 -0.24
C ILE A 148 -7.02 14.14 0.94
N LYS A 149 -6.25 13.49 1.82
CA LYS A 149 -5.46 14.14 2.86
C LYS A 149 -4.04 13.62 2.79
N THR A 150 -3.09 14.53 2.78
CA THR A 150 -1.67 14.22 2.83
C THR A 150 -1.06 14.85 4.08
N ALA A 151 -0.15 14.15 4.72
CA ALA A 151 0.64 14.66 5.85
C ALA A 151 2.11 14.31 5.64
N VAL A 152 2.97 15.27 5.85
CA VAL A 152 4.42 15.11 5.75
C VAL A 152 5.03 15.58 7.07
N ALA A 153 5.86 14.72 7.68
CA ALA A 153 6.46 14.97 8.99
C ALA A 153 7.97 14.73 8.96
N GLY A 154 8.73 15.66 9.51
CA GLY A 154 10.19 15.60 9.59
C GLY A 154 10.83 16.97 9.47
N ARG A 155 12.12 17.01 9.12
CA ARG A 155 12.89 18.25 8.87
C ARG A 155 12.58 18.79 7.47
N LEU A 156 11.41 19.42 7.34
CA LEU A 156 10.90 19.92 6.06
C LEU A 156 11.76 21.07 5.52
N GLY A 157 12.30 20.88 4.32
CA GLY A 157 13.19 21.85 3.69
C GLY A 157 14.55 21.99 4.38
N GLY A 158 14.98 21.02 5.20
CA GLY A 158 16.23 21.05 5.95
C GLY A 158 16.19 21.88 7.25
N ALA A 159 15.01 22.26 7.72
CA ALA A 159 14.85 22.99 8.98
C ALA A 159 15.40 22.18 10.17
N ASP A 160 16.00 22.85 11.16
CA ASP A 160 16.57 22.17 12.34
C ASP A 160 15.48 21.52 13.20
N MET A 161 14.35 22.17 13.35
CA MET A 161 13.21 21.61 14.07
C MET A 161 12.28 20.86 13.13
N ALA A 162 11.98 19.61 13.47
CA ALA A 162 10.99 18.82 12.76
C ALA A 162 9.58 19.37 13.01
N ARG A 163 8.76 19.35 11.97
CA ARG A 163 7.35 19.69 12.05
C ARG A 163 6.51 18.81 11.15
N THR A 164 5.21 18.81 11.40
CA THR A 164 4.23 18.12 10.56
C THR A 164 3.39 19.16 9.81
N GLU A 165 3.34 19.01 8.50
CA GLU A 165 2.49 19.80 7.62
C GLU A 165 1.46 18.87 6.97
N PHE A 166 0.21 19.30 6.88
CA PHE A 166 -0.84 18.52 6.23
C PHE A 166 -1.73 19.41 5.37
N TYR A 167 -2.17 18.84 4.26
CA TYR A 167 -3.15 19.42 3.36
C TYR A 167 -4.27 18.44 3.13
N SER A 168 -5.49 18.96 2.96
CA SER A 168 -6.66 18.15 2.63
C SER A 168 -7.50 18.83 1.58
N GLU A 169 -8.11 18.05 0.71
CA GLU A 169 -9.03 18.50 -0.33
C GLU A 169 -10.20 17.51 -0.43
N GLY A 170 -11.42 18.02 -0.51
CA GLY A 170 -12.62 17.20 -0.48
C GLY A 170 -12.97 16.69 0.92
N THR A 171 -13.80 15.65 0.98
CA THR A 171 -14.31 15.08 2.23
C THR A 171 -13.58 13.79 2.58
N ILE A 172 -13.21 13.59 3.85
CA ILE A 172 -12.55 12.36 4.31
C ILE A 172 -13.16 11.92 5.65
N PRO A 173 -14.23 11.13 5.63
CA PRO A 173 -14.92 10.69 6.83
C PRO A 173 -14.19 9.50 7.47
N LEU A 174 -13.13 9.77 8.25
CA LEU A 174 -12.29 8.70 8.85
C LEU A 174 -13.05 7.79 9.82
N GLN A 175 -14.07 8.32 10.49
CA GLN A 175 -14.87 7.58 11.46
C GLN A 175 -15.96 6.71 10.84
N THR A 176 -16.38 6.99 9.60
CA THR A 176 -17.43 6.23 8.92
C THR A 176 -16.87 4.90 8.41
N LEU A 177 -17.31 3.78 8.98
CA LEU A 177 -16.80 2.44 8.65
C LEU A 177 -17.11 2.02 7.22
N ARG A 178 -18.28 2.41 6.69
CA ARG A 178 -18.69 2.14 5.30
C ARG A 178 -17.93 2.97 4.25
N ALA A 179 -17.15 3.97 4.67
CA ALA A 179 -16.34 4.78 3.76
C ALA A 179 -15.09 4.00 3.32
N ASP A 180 -14.92 3.82 2.01
CA ASP A 180 -13.73 3.21 1.43
C ASP A 180 -12.58 4.20 1.46
N ILE A 181 -11.77 4.12 2.52
CA ILE A 181 -10.58 4.94 2.71
C ILE A 181 -9.36 4.05 2.51
N ASP A 182 -8.56 4.45 1.54
CA ASP A 182 -7.26 3.86 1.28
C ASP A 182 -6.18 4.65 2.03
N TYR A 183 -5.17 3.95 2.57
CA TYR A 183 -4.11 4.54 3.37
C TYR A 183 -2.76 4.08 2.86
N GLY A 184 -1.86 5.04 2.65
CA GLY A 184 -0.48 4.78 2.26
C GLY A 184 0.51 5.46 3.20
N PHE A 185 1.63 4.79 3.43
CA PHE A 185 2.76 5.30 4.18
C PHE A 185 4.05 5.09 3.40
N ALA A 186 4.86 6.14 3.29
CA ALA A 186 6.18 6.07 2.69
C ALA A 186 7.17 6.94 3.47
N GLU A 187 8.43 6.58 3.40
CA GLU A 187 9.54 7.35 3.96
C GLU A 187 10.40 7.88 2.81
N ALA A 188 10.75 9.16 2.88
CA ALA A 188 11.72 9.79 1.98
C ALA A 188 13.06 9.91 2.68
N ASP A 189 14.11 9.36 2.08
CA ASP A 189 15.47 9.45 2.58
C ASP A 189 16.13 10.72 2.07
N THR A 190 16.22 11.73 2.95
CA THR A 190 16.84 13.01 2.60
C THR A 190 18.20 13.17 3.28
N THR A 191 19.02 14.10 2.80
CA THR A 191 20.33 14.40 3.39
C THR A 191 20.25 14.86 4.86
N TYR A 192 19.08 15.35 5.29
CA TYR A 192 18.83 15.82 6.67
C TYR A 192 18.11 14.81 7.54
N GLY A 193 17.86 13.61 7.04
CA GLY A 193 17.17 12.54 7.74
C GLY A 193 15.92 12.07 7.01
N LYS A 194 15.17 11.16 7.62
CA LYS A 194 13.94 10.62 7.05
C LYS A 194 12.76 11.56 7.22
N ILE A 195 11.95 11.66 6.17
CA ILE A 195 10.68 12.39 6.19
C ILE A 195 9.56 11.37 5.98
N GLY A 196 8.66 11.26 6.97
CA GLY A 196 7.50 10.38 6.87
C GLY A 196 6.37 11.03 6.08
N VAL A 197 5.82 10.30 5.11
CA VAL A 197 4.68 10.70 4.28
C VAL A 197 3.50 9.79 4.56
N LYS A 198 2.34 10.37 4.90
CA LYS A 198 1.09 9.65 5.11
C LYS A 198 0.04 10.20 4.17
N VAL A 199 -0.69 9.32 3.49
CA VAL A 199 -1.74 9.68 2.54
C VAL A 199 -3.02 8.91 2.86
N TRP A 200 -4.14 9.60 2.83
CA TRP A 200 -5.49 9.05 2.96
C TRP A 200 -6.28 9.45 1.72
N ILE A 201 -6.87 8.49 1.03
CA ILE A 201 -7.70 8.70 -0.16
C ILE A 201 -9.08 8.14 0.08
N TYR A 202 -10.09 8.99 -0.03
CA TYR A 202 -11.48 8.58 0.06
C TYR A 202 -12.06 8.29 -1.33
N LYS A 203 -12.39 7.02 -1.58
CA LYS A 203 -12.91 6.54 -2.87
C LYS A 203 -14.43 6.61 -2.97
N GLY A 204 -15.12 6.68 -1.84
CA GLY A 204 -16.57 6.70 -1.75
C GLY A 204 -17.10 5.78 -0.65
N GLU A 205 -18.42 5.63 -0.55
CA GLU A 205 -19.05 4.71 0.39
C GLU A 205 -19.37 3.38 -0.29
N VAL A 206 -19.16 2.28 0.47
CA VAL A 206 -19.57 0.94 0.09
C VAL A 206 -20.85 0.63 0.87
N LEU A 207 -21.97 0.59 0.15
CA LEU A 207 -23.26 0.22 0.73
C LEU A 207 -23.47 -1.28 0.55
N PRO A 208 -24.10 -1.98 1.53
CA PRO A 208 -24.41 -3.40 1.39
C PRO A 208 -25.41 -3.57 0.24
N THR A 209 -25.03 -4.36 -0.76
CA THR A 209 -25.93 -4.79 -1.83
C THR A 209 -26.85 -5.89 -1.27
N LYS A 210 -28.13 -5.89 -1.64
CA LYS A 210 -29.17 -6.84 -1.17
C LYS A 210 -28.80 -8.33 -1.38
N GLY A 211 -27.75 -8.65 -2.12
CA GLY A 211 -27.27 -10.01 -2.38
C GLY A 211 -26.21 -10.57 -1.43
N ASN A 212 -25.62 -9.75 -0.57
CA ASN A 212 -24.52 -10.19 0.32
C ASN A 212 -24.98 -10.51 1.77
N LYS A 213 -26.27 -10.76 2.00
CA LYS A 213 -26.79 -11.12 3.33
C LYS A 213 -26.67 -12.61 3.69
N GLU A 214 -26.07 -13.44 2.84
CA GLU A 214 -26.01 -14.90 3.06
C GLU A 214 -24.73 -15.38 3.78
N GLY A 215 -23.97 -14.51 4.44
CA GLY A 215 -22.70 -14.90 5.07
C GLY A 215 -22.51 -14.58 6.54
N SER A 216 -23.51 -14.05 7.27
CA SER A 216 -23.30 -13.62 8.66
C SER A 216 -23.98 -14.48 9.74
N ASP A 217 -24.65 -15.58 9.36
CA ASP A 217 -25.26 -16.52 10.30
C ASP A 217 -24.74 -17.95 10.05
N LYS A 218 -23.50 -18.20 10.47
CA LYS A 218 -23.02 -19.55 10.84
C LYS A 218 -21.80 -19.43 11.73
#